data_698a49b34f6d464f8bcdfa4be3a3105b
#
_entry.id   698a49b34f6d464f8bcdfa4be3a3105b
#
_cell.length_a   1.000
_cell.length_b   1.000
_cell.length_c   1.000
_cell.angle_alpha   90.00
_cell.angle_beta   90.00
_cell.angle_gamma   90.00
#
_symmetry.space_group_name_H-M   'P 1'
#
loop_
_entity.id
_entity.type
_entity.pdbx_description
1 polymer ?
#
loop_
_entity_poly.entity_id
_entity_poly.type
_entity_poly.pdbx_seq_one_letter_code
_entity_poly.pdbx_strand_id
1 'polypeptide(L)'
;MIHRYRAPALLACTVTTVLLGCSAGTSLPPFDGRLAIGTWGGDGAGMIVADTSMHLHIGCTYGDVSGRVPIVNGEFDVAGSYLLRAYPIAVGPTLPARFVGKVLGNRATITVTVDDTVQHQSVVRGPVVVVYGQQPQLGPCPICRR
;
A
#
# COMPACT_ATOMS: atom_id res chain seq x y z
N MET A 1 -80.33 -16.94 20.79
CA MET A 1 -79.05 -17.30 21.43
C MET A 1 -77.92 -17.12 20.40
N ILE A 2 -77.13 -16.04 20.52
CA ILE A 2 -76.11 -15.64 19.55
C ILE A 2 -74.75 -15.83 20.23
N HIS A 3 -74.01 -16.83 19.79
CA HIS A 3 -72.62 -17.11 20.26
C HIS A 3 -71.66 -16.25 19.47
N ARG A 4 -71.02 -15.26 20.15
CA ARG A 4 -69.89 -14.47 19.60
C ARG A 4 -68.61 -15.19 19.87
N TYR A 5 -67.94 -15.69 18.81
CA TYR A 5 -66.59 -16.16 18.87
C TYR A 5 -65.62 -14.98 18.82
N ARG A 6 -64.81 -14.82 19.87
CA ARG A 6 -63.67 -13.91 19.91
C ARG A 6 -62.43 -14.61 19.31
N ALA A 7 -61.90 -14.10 18.24
CA ALA A 7 -60.62 -14.52 17.70
C ALA A 7 -59.45 -13.91 18.51
N PRO A 8 -58.38 -14.70 18.83
CA PRO A 8 -57.21 -14.12 19.45
C PRO A 8 -56.30 -13.50 18.37
N ALA A 9 -55.89 -12.25 18.60
CA ALA A 9 -54.88 -11.56 17.78
C ALA A 9 -53.50 -12.14 18.08
N LEU A 10 -52.91 -12.79 17.07
CA LEU A 10 -51.50 -13.25 17.08
C LEU A 10 -50.60 -12.03 16.82
N LEU A 11 -49.90 -11.57 17.85
CA LEU A 11 -48.84 -10.58 17.75
C LEU A 11 -47.59 -11.27 17.14
N ALA A 12 -47.32 -10.99 15.86
CA ALA A 12 -46.06 -11.41 15.22
C ALA A 12 -44.95 -10.46 15.62
N CYS A 13 -44.06 -10.92 16.50
CA CYS A 13 -42.86 -10.21 16.90
C CYS A 13 -41.78 -10.43 15.84
N THR A 14 -41.60 -9.46 14.91
CA THR A 14 -40.51 -9.48 13.94
C THR A 14 -39.22 -9.05 14.63
N VAL A 15 -38.35 -10.02 14.89
CA VAL A 15 -36.96 -9.79 15.38
C VAL A 15 -36.10 -9.31 14.20
N THR A 16 -35.84 -8.00 14.14
CA THR A 16 -34.93 -7.41 13.17
C THR A 16 -33.48 -7.62 13.66
N THR A 17 -32.79 -8.61 13.11
CA THR A 17 -31.37 -8.87 13.40
C THR A 17 -30.53 -7.80 12.67
N VAL A 18 -30.07 -6.80 13.39
CA VAL A 18 -29.10 -5.82 12.88
C VAL A 18 -27.72 -6.49 12.89
N LEU A 19 -27.24 -6.89 11.70
CA LEU A 19 -25.86 -7.32 11.49
C LEU A 19 -24.95 -6.09 11.56
N LEU A 20 -24.38 -5.84 12.74
CA LEU A 20 -23.24 -4.92 12.90
C LEU A 20 -22.02 -5.57 12.22
N GLY A 21 -21.81 -5.24 10.95
CA GLY A 21 -20.58 -5.55 10.26
C GLY A 21 -19.43 -4.74 10.88
N CYS A 22 -18.62 -5.36 11.75
CA CYS A 22 -17.33 -4.81 12.13
C CYS A 22 -16.42 -4.82 10.90
N SER A 23 -16.35 -3.70 10.16
CA SER A 23 -15.23 -3.46 9.28
C SER A 23 -14.00 -3.24 10.17
N ALA A 24 -13.11 -4.23 10.25
CA ALA A 24 -11.81 -4.08 10.87
C ALA A 24 -11.01 -3.07 10.04
N GLY A 25 -11.18 -1.79 10.30
CA GLY A 25 -10.37 -0.73 9.73
C GLY A 25 -8.94 -0.93 10.23
N THR A 26 -7.99 -1.11 9.33
CA THR A 26 -6.57 -1.18 9.67
C THR A 26 -6.15 0.21 10.15
N SER A 27 -6.08 0.41 11.47
CA SER A 27 -5.59 1.65 12.06
C SER A 27 -4.07 1.68 11.98
N LEU A 28 -3.51 2.87 11.72
CA LEU A 28 -2.08 3.09 11.84
C LEU A 28 -1.61 2.80 13.27
N PRO A 29 -0.47 2.13 13.44
CA PRO A 29 0.18 2.04 14.74
C PRO A 29 0.59 3.44 15.23
N PRO A 30 0.81 3.63 16.54
CA PRO A 30 1.32 4.88 17.08
C PRO A 30 2.62 5.30 16.37
N PHE A 31 2.76 6.61 16.08
CA PHE A 31 3.93 7.13 15.41
C PHE A 31 5.17 7.07 16.32
N ASP A 32 6.19 6.36 15.88
CA ASP A 32 7.46 6.14 16.59
C ASP A 32 8.66 6.86 15.92
N GLY A 33 8.40 7.87 15.07
CA GLY A 33 9.43 8.56 14.29
C GLY A 33 9.89 7.79 13.05
N ARG A 34 9.17 6.74 12.67
CA ARG A 34 9.54 5.86 11.56
C ARG A 34 8.32 5.53 10.71
N LEU A 35 8.57 5.09 9.49
CA LEU A 35 7.52 4.63 8.60
C LEU A 35 6.88 3.36 9.18
N ALA A 36 5.54 3.37 9.28
CA ALA A 36 4.79 2.30 9.92
C ALA A 36 4.97 0.96 9.20
N ILE A 37 5.27 -0.09 9.98
CA ILE A 37 5.39 -1.46 9.49
C ILE A 37 4.04 -1.94 8.96
N GLY A 38 4.06 -2.58 7.79
CA GLY A 38 2.87 -3.15 7.17
C GLY A 38 2.83 -2.95 5.67
N THR A 39 1.67 -3.22 5.10
CA THR A 39 1.41 -3.06 3.66
C THR A 39 0.84 -1.68 3.38
N TRP A 40 1.37 -1.05 2.37
CA TRP A 40 0.93 0.22 1.82
C TRP A 40 0.60 0.01 0.35
N GLY A 41 -0.60 0.28 -0.06
CA GLY A 41 -1.06 0.05 -1.43
C GLY A 41 -1.63 1.28 -2.09
N GLY A 42 -1.54 1.33 -3.41
CA GLY A 42 -2.07 2.38 -4.25
C GLY A 42 -2.21 1.92 -5.69
N ASP A 43 -2.69 2.81 -6.55
CA ASP A 43 -2.80 2.57 -7.97
C ASP A 43 -1.40 2.64 -8.62
N GLY A 44 -1.03 1.55 -9.29
CA GLY A 44 0.29 1.40 -9.93
C GLY A 44 1.47 1.30 -8.95
N ALA A 45 1.24 1.24 -7.63
CA ALA A 45 2.31 1.16 -6.66
C ALA A 45 1.93 0.34 -5.42
N GLY A 46 2.93 -0.22 -4.77
CA GLY A 46 2.76 -0.92 -3.51
C GLY A 46 4.06 -0.99 -2.72
N MET A 47 3.95 -0.97 -1.40
CA MET A 47 5.10 -0.97 -0.52
C MET A 47 4.86 -1.89 0.67
N ILE A 48 5.87 -2.65 1.04
CA ILE A 48 5.91 -3.44 2.26
C ILE A 48 7.03 -2.88 3.14
N VAL A 49 6.67 -2.49 4.36
CA VAL A 49 7.61 -2.00 5.37
C VAL A 49 7.75 -3.06 6.44
N ALA A 50 8.98 -3.46 6.72
CA ALA A 50 9.36 -4.39 7.78
C ALA A 50 10.33 -3.72 8.76
N ASP A 51 10.72 -4.41 9.82
CA ASP A 51 11.67 -3.91 10.80
C ASP A 51 13.06 -3.63 10.23
N THR A 52 13.45 -4.36 9.20
CA THR A 52 14.80 -4.33 8.64
C THR A 52 14.85 -3.89 7.18
N SER A 53 13.69 -3.57 6.57
CA SER A 53 13.66 -3.21 5.15
C SER A 53 12.38 -2.50 4.77
N MET A 54 12.45 -1.79 3.65
CA MET A 54 11.28 -1.32 2.89
C MET A 54 11.44 -1.81 1.45
N HIS A 55 10.41 -2.47 0.93
CA HIS A 55 10.32 -2.93 -0.45
C HIS A 55 9.20 -2.17 -1.17
N LEU A 56 9.53 -1.45 -2.25
CA LEU A 56 8.60 -0.61 -3.02
C LEU A 56 8.51 -1.06 -4.46
N HIS A 57 7.31 -1.33 -4.94
CA HIS A 57 6.98 -1.50 -6.35
C HIS A 57 6.39 -0.21 -6.93
N ILE A 58 6.86 0.17 -8.12
CA ILE A 58 6.24 1.20 -8.97
C ILE A 58 6.06 0.59 -10.36
N GLY A 59 4.80 0.28 -10.71
CA GLY A 59 4.50 -0.50 -11.90
C GLY A 59 5.21 -1.84 -11.90
N CYS A 60 5.98 -2.11 -12.95
CA CYS A 60 6.73 -3.36 -13.14
C CYS A 60 8.20 -3.27 -12.68
N THR A 61 8.53 -2.27 -11.89
CA THR A 61 9.88 -2.06 -11.35
C THR A 61 9.82 -2.00 -9.84
N TYR A 62 10.92 -2.28 -9.16
CA TYR A 62 10.94 -2.26 -7.70
C TYR A 62 12.29 -1.85 -7.13
N GLY A 63 12.26 -1.47 -5.86
CA GLY A 63 13.47 -1.13 -5.14
C GLY A 63 13.36 -1.45 -3.65
N ASP A 64 14.54 -1.49 -3.03
CA ASP A 64 14.72 -1.89 -1.64
C ASP A 64 15.53 -0.87 -0.88
N VAL A 65 15.12 -0.63 0.36
CA VAL A 65 15.85 0.14 1.36
C VAL A 65 16.14 -0.77 2.54
N SER A 66 17.39 -0.81 2.98
CA SER A 66 17.79 -1.57 4.16
C SER A 66 17.55 -0.76 5.43
N GLY A 67 17.07 -1.42 6.48
CA GLY A 67 16.75 -0.81 7.77
C GLY A 67 15.39 -0.13 7.84
N ARG A 68 15.06 0.36 9.03
CA ARG A 68 13.84 1.12 9.28
C ARG A 68 13.96 2.53 8.69
N VAL A 69 12.95 2.95 7.95
CA VAL A 69 12.91 4.27 7.33
C VAL A 69 12.54 5.33 8.37
N PRO A 70 13.44 6.26 8.72
CA PRO A 70 13.13 7.34 9.65
C PRO A 70 12.25 8.39 8.99
N ILE A 71 11.34 9.00 9.78
CA ILE A 71 10.53 10.14 9.34
C ILE A 71 10.91 11.35 10.18
N VAL A 72 11.31 12.43 9.52
CA VAL A 72 11.62 13.71 10.13
C VAL A 72 10.71 14.78 9.53
N ASN A 73 9.95 15.48 10.36
CA ASN A 73 8.99 16.50 9.92
C ASN A 73 7.98 16.02 8.86
N GLY A 74 7.57 14.74 8.94
CA GLY A 74 6.63 14.14 7.99
C GLY A 74 7.26 13.72 6.67
N GLU A 75 8.58 13.72 6.55
CA GLU A 75 9.30 13.36 5.32
C GLU A 75 10.38 12.33 5.61
N PHE A 76 10.73 11.54 4.59
CA PHE A 76 11.90 10.69 4.60
C PHE A 76 12.72 10.85 3.33
N ASP A 77 14.03 10.62 3.47
CA ASP A 77 15.01 10.70 2.41
C ASP A 77 16.09 9.67 2.69
N VAL A 78 16.04 8.57 1.97
CA VAL A 78 16.89 7.39 2.24
C VAL A 78 17.48 6.82 0.97
N ALA A 79 18.69 6.31 1.09
CA ALA A 79 19.36 5.59 0.03
C ALA A 79 18.90 4.12 -0.01
N GLY A 80 18.95 3.54 -1.19
CA GLY A 80 18.63 2.13 -1.41
C GLY A 80 19.09 1.66 -2.77
N SER A 81 18.48 0.59 -3.25
CA SER A 81 18.72 0.02 -4.56
C SER A 81 17.42 -0.09 -5.36
N TYR A 82 17.53 -0.08 -6.69
CA TYR A 82 16.36 -0.15 -7.55
C TYR A 82 16.64 -1.01 -8.80
N LEU A 83 15.67 -1.82 -9.20
CA LEU A 83 15.71 -2.63 -10.40
C LEU A 83 14.80 -2.03 -11.47
N LEU A 84 15.38 -1.36 -12.46
CA LEU A 84 14.64 -0.73 -13.57
C LEU A 84 14.12 -1.75 -14.57
N ARG A 85 14.80 -2.89 -14.72
CA ARG A 85 14.47 -3.93 -15.68
C ARG A 85 14.02 -5.19 -14.97
N ALA A 86 12.87 -5.08 -14.29
CA ALA A 86 12.35 -6.15 -13.43
C ALA A 86 11.43 -7.14 -14.19
N TYR A 87 11.01 -6.81 -15.41
CA TYR A 87 10.00 -7.59 -16.12
C TYR A 87 10.35 -7.77 -17.62
N PRO A 88 9.99 -8.90 -18.27
CA PRO A 88 9.33 -10.11 -17.75
C PRO A 88 10.22 -10.98 -16.87
N ILE A 89 11.52 -10.76 -16.90
CA ILE A 89 12.52 -11.40 -16.04
C ILE A 89 13.42 -10.29 -15.53
N ALA A 90 13.79 -10.34 -14.25
CA ALA A 90 14.76 -9.40 -13.71
C ALA A 90 16.06 -9.45 -14.51
N VAL A 91 16.34 -8.40 -15.27
CA VAL A 91 17.50 -8.31 -16.14
C VAL A 91 18.32 -7.08 -15.76
N GLY A 92 19.56 -7.28 -15.50
CA GLY A 92 20.50 -6.22 -15.15
C GLY A 92 20.76 -6.12 -13.64
N PRO A 93 21.69 -5.25 -13.27
CA PRO A 93 22.03 -5.04 -11.86
C PRO A 93 20.94 -4.24 -11.14
N THR A 94 20.90 -4.38 -9.83
CA THR A 94 20.29 -3.38 -8.96
C THR A 94 21.16 -2.12 -9.00
N LEU A 95 20.51 -0.96 -9.13
CA LEU A 95 21.15 0.33 -9.30
C LEU A 95 21.03 1.17 -8.04
N PRO A 96 21.98 2.05 -7.72
CA PRO A 96 21.85 2.96 -6.61
C PRO A 96 20.61 3.85 -6.79
N ALA A 97 19.86 4.04 -5.72
CA ALA A 97 18.65 4.87 -5.76
C ALA A 97 18.46 5.67 -4.47
N ARG A 98 17.75 6.78 -4.60
CA ARG A 98 17.32 7.64 -3.50
C ARG A 98 15.81 7.67 -3.45
N PHE A 99 15.26 7.37 -2.29
CA PHE A 99 13.83 7.34 -2.03
C PHE A 99 13.47 8.56 -1.19
N VAL A 100 12.64 9.43 -1.73
CA VAL A 100 12.14 10.62 -1.05
C VAL A 100 10.63 10.49 -0.91
N GLY A 101 10.11 10.68 0.29
CA GLY A 101 8.68 10.57 0.53
C GLY A 101 8.17 11.57 1.54
N LYS A 102 6.88 11.93 1.38
CA LYS A 102 6.12 12.75 2.33
C LYS A 102 4.96 11.93 2.88
N VAL A 103 4.85 11.88 4.20
CA VAL A 103 3.86 11.09 4.93
C VAL A 103 2.87 12.02 5.61
N LEU A 104 1.58 11.85 5.30
CA LEU A 104 0.46 12.58 5.91
C LEU A 104 -0.58 11.56 6.40
N GLY A 105 -0.64 11.36 7.72
CA GLY A 105 -1.50 10.35 8.31
C GLY A 105 -1.18 8.96 7.75
N ASN A 106 -2.15 8.31 7.16
CA ASN A 106 -2.01 6.96 6.56
C ASN A 106 -1.59 6.98 5.08
N ARG A 107 -1.17 8.11 4.54
CA ARG A 107 -0.82 8.27 3.12
C ARG A 107 0.64 8.67 2.98
N ALA A 108 1.35 8.04 2.05
CA ALA A 108 2.70 8.43 1.65
C ALA A 108 2.74 8.75 0.16
N THR A 109 3.41 9.84 -0.20
CA THR A 109 3.73 10.19 -1.58
C THR A 109 5.22 9.99 -1.78
N ILE A 110 5.63 9.17 -2.74
CA ILE A 110 7.02 8.70 -2.87
C ILE A 110 7.54 8.96 -4.28
N THR A 111 8.75 9.47 -4.35
CA THR A 111 9.53 9.61 -5.59
C THR A 111 10.86 8.88 -5.42
N VAL A 112 11.26 8.14 -6.44
CA VAL A 112 12.55 7.43 -6.46
C VAL A 112 13.40 8.00 -7.61
N THR A 113 14.61 8.42 -7.28
CA THR A 113 15.62 8.80 -8.27
C THR A 113 16.66 7.69 -8.33
N VAL A 114 16.81 7.10 -9.51
CA VAL A 114 17.72 5.97 -9.76
C VAL A 114 18.92 6.47 -10.57
N ASP A 115 20.11 6.15 -10.11
CA ASP A 115 21.34 6.38 -10.88
C ASP A 115 21.60 5.16 -11.77
N ASP A 116 21.17 5.24 -13.03
CA ASP A 116 21.41 4.17 -14.02
C ASP A 116 22.87 4.21 -14.50
N THR A 117 23.73 3.57 -13.72
CA THR A 117 25.17 3.47 -14.01
C THR A 117 25.46 2.66 -15.28
N VAL A 118 24.49 1.93 -15.82
CA VAL A 118 24.64 1.16 -17.08
C VAL A 118 24.43 2.08 -18.30
N GLN A 119 23.45 2.97 -18.22
CA GLN A 119 23.14 3.91 -19.30
C GLN A 119 23.67 5.34 -19.04
N HIS A 120 24.36 5.55 -17.91
CA HIS A 120 24.92 6.83 -17.49
C HIS A 120 23.88 7.96 -17.45
N GLN A 121 22.71 7.67 -16.87
CA GLN A 121 21.60 8.62 -16.78
C GLN A 121 20.89 8.53 -15.43
N SER A 122 20.21 9.59 -15.03
CA SER A 122 19.32 9.58 -13.88
C SER A 122 17.88 9.30 -14.35
N VAL A 123 17.22 8.35 -13.68
CA VAL A 123 15.84 7.96 -14.00
C VAL A 123 14.95 8.22 -12.79
N VAL A 124 13.87 8.99 -12.97
CA VAL A 124 12.89 9.27 -11.92
C VAL A 124 11.69 8.33 -12.06
N ARG A 125 11.25 7.76 -10.95
CA ARG A 125 10.02 6.97 -10.82
C ARG A 125 9.08 7.63 -9.82
N GLY A 126 7.82 7.73 -10.17
CA GLY A 126 6.82 8.44 -9.37
C GLY A 126 6.62 9.89 -9.82
N PRO A 127 6.02 10.77 -8.99
CA PRO A 127 5.52 10.44 -7.66
C PRO A 127 4.39 9.41 -7.68
N VAL A 128 4.38 8.52 -6.70
CA VAL A 128 3.30 7.56 -6.46
C VAL A 128 2.71 7.77 -5.08
N VAL A 129 1.43 7.44 -4.93
CA VAL A 129 0.72 7.55 -3.66
C VAL A 129 0.37 6.16 -3.17
N VAL A 130 0.74 5.84 -1.94
CA VAL A 130 0.37 4.60 -1.26
C VAL A 130 -0.32 4.89 0.07
N VAL A 131 -1.26 4.04 0.45
CA VAL A 131 -2.07 4.17 1.66
C VAL A 131 -1.87 2.96 2.55
N TYR A 132 -1.62 3.20 3.83
CA TYR A 132 -1.44 2.15 4.83
C TYR A 132 -2.67 1.23 4.92
N GLY A 133 -2.43 -0.06 4.95
CA GLY A 133 -3.49 -1.07 5.05
C GLY A 133 -4.24 -1.37 3.75
N GLN A 134 -3.98 -0.62 2.67
CA GLN A 134 -4.52 -0.95 1.35
C GLN A 134 -3.65 -1.99 0.63
N GLN A 135 -4.30 -2.80 -0.19
CA GLN A 135 -3.58 -3.72 -1.09
C GLN A 135 -3.09 -2.97 -2.34
N PRO A 136 -1.87 -3.27 -2.83
CA PRO A 136 -1.38 -2.72 -4.07
C PRO A 136 -2.25 -3.12 -5.27
N GLN A 137 -2.52 -2.17 -6.16
CA GLN A 137 -3.18 -2.41 -7.44
C GLN A 137 -2.14 -2.25 -8.56
N LEU A 138 -1.29 -3.26 -8.70
CA LEU A 138 -0.29 -3.29 -9.75
C LEU A 138 -0.97 -3.76 -11.04
N GLY A 139 -0.96 -2.92 -12.07
CA GLY A 139 -1.46 -3.28 -13.39
C GLY A 139 -0.63 -4.39 -14.04
N PRO A 140 -1.12 -5.00 -15.12
CA PRO A 140 -0.37 -6.02 -15.85
C PRO A 140 0.92 -5.43 -16.41
N CYS A 141 2.02 -6.11 -16.15
CA CYS A 141 3.31 -5.73 -16.74
C CYS A 141 3.32 -6.05 -18.24
N PRO A 142 3.82 -5.14 -19.10
CA PRO A 142 3.85 -5.36 -20.54
C PRO A 142 4.72 -6.56 -20.88
N ILE A 143 4.14 -7.55 -21.55
CA ILE A 143 4.89 -8.68 -22.11
C ILE A 143 5.52 -8.18 -23.39
N CYS A 144 6.83 -8.27 -23.55
CA CYS A 144 7.48 -8.05 -24.84
C CYS A 144 6.91 -9.08 -25.82
N ARG A 145 5.96 -8.69 -26.68
CA ARG A 145 5.59 -9.51 -27.83
C ARG A 145 6.75 -9.51 -28.79
N ARG A 146 7.28 -10.70 -29.08
CA ARG A 146 8.21 -10.94 -30.19
C ARG A 146 7.50 -10.73 -31.51
#